data_29d948efb0efbd4bda2d6c94f47e7ac5
#
_entry.id   29d948efb0efbd4bda2d6c94f47e7ac5
#
_cell.length_a   1.000
_cell.length_b   1.000
_cell.length_c   1.000
_cell.angle_alpha   90.00
_cell.angle_beta   90.00
_cell.angle_gamma   90.00
#
_symmetry.space_group_name_H-M   'P 1'
#
loop_
_entity.id
_entity.type
_entity.pdbx_description
1 polymer ?
#
loop_
_entity_poly.entity_id
_entity_poly.type
_entity_poly.pdbx_seq_one_letter_code
_entity_poly.pdbx_strand_id
1 'polypeptide(L)'
;MARRGIRWAVTFLSAWLCLFAPWCVTGANAAPDLAMEMRAVAGDDSEQAASALAHLKATGDPAVLPALQALEDGKLCVDAAGNTFIKTASGVKPALSGGPTQPTGALKTLEPDNTLRRALLPALAALKLVSPDPEVRLAAAEELAKRPTDDVATILRAALAKEKVAKIKGPLSLAVAQLDLASTDPNRRISALELIRENGSVDFKADLERMLGKGGATTASEKDPRVLSAASAALSSIETRVMLIGMVGNLFYGISLGSVLLLAALGLAITFGLMRVINMAHGEMLMLGAYTTFVVQNFFQRHLPGAFDWYIVAAVPAAFIVCFAVGAVLERSVIRFLYGRPLETLLATWGISLGLIQTVRLIFGAQNVTVANPSWLSGGYELLPGVVLTYSRLAVIVFAIVVVAFVWLWMNKTPVGLRVRAVTQNREMAAAMGIATRKVDLGTFGLGSGIAGLGGVALSQLGNVGPELGQGYIVDSFMVVVLGGVGKIVGTIFGALGLGIINKLLEPLAGAVLGKIIILGLIILFIQKRPQGIFALKGRAAGAG
;
A
#
# COMPACT_ATOMS: atom_id res chain seq x y z
N MET A 1 62.67 40.82 -5.91
CA MET A 1 62.93 42.23 -5.55
C MET A 1 61.77 42.66 -4.68
N ALA A 2 62.05 42.71 -3.47
CA ALA A 2 62.32 43.83 -2.58
C ALA A 2 61.03 44.48 -2.15
N ARG A 3 60.66 44.26 -0.94
CA ARG A 3 60.96 44.90 0.33
C ARG A 3 59.94 45.99 0.69
N ARG A 4 59.31 45.75 1.84
CA ARG A 4 59.39 46.57 3.07
C ARG A 4 58.55 47.86 2.99
N GLY A 5 57.83 48.27 3.98
CA GLY A 5 57.83 48.01 5.43
C GLY A 5 56.92 49.05 6.10
N ILE A 6 56.44 48.64 7.25
CA ILE A 6 56.69 49.30 8.57
C ILE A 6 55.90 50.58 8.84
N ARG A 7 54.87 50.42 9.73
CA ARG A 7 54.88 50.86 11.16
C ARG A 7 54.65 52.34 11.43
N TRP A 8 53.84 52.52 12.42
CA TRP A 8 53.70 53.41 13.59
C TRP A 8 52.40 54.20 13.55
N ALA A 9 51.53 54.03 14.43
CA ALA A 9 51.43 54.01 15.89
C ALA A 9 50.94 55.38 16.43
N VAL A 10 49.92 55.27 17.22
CA VAL A 10 49.81 55.88 18.54
C VAL A 10 49.26 57.30 18.65
N THR A 11 48.11 57.36 19.30
CA THR A 11 47.68 58.16 20.45
C THR A 11 47.35 59.63 20.29
N PHE A 12 46.40 59.90 21.13
CA PHE A 12 45.97 61.07 21.92
C PHE A 12 44.76 61.78 21.36
N LEU A 13 43.76 61.89 22.06
CA LEU A 13 43.29 62.22 23.42
C LEU A 13 42.16 63.25 23.34
N SER A 14 41.15 62.91 24.02
CA SER A 14 40.29 63.77 24.84
C SER A 14 39.39 64.83 24.22
N ALA A 15 38.16 64.57 24.48
CA ALA A 15 37.24 65.39 25.28
C ALA A 15 36.83 66.74 24.71
N TRP A 16 35.62 66.93 24.52
CA TRP A 16 34.72 67.90 25.12
C TRP A 16 33.36 67.94 24.41
N LEU A 17 32.44 67.69 25.16
CA LEU A 17 31.26 68.35 25.77
C LEU A 17 30.02 68.43 24.91
N CYS A 18 29.06 67.74 25.40
CA CYS A 18 27.70 68.11 25.80
C CYS A 18 26.91 69.14 24.97
N LEU A 19 25.65 68.76 24.91
CA LEU A 19 24.46 69.58 24.70
C LEU A 19 23.97 69.66 23.24
N PHE A 20 23.05 68.73 22.91
CA PHE A 20 21.66 69.07 22.64
C PHE A 20 20.92 67.74 22.30
N ALA A 21 20.07 67.35 23.19
CA ALA A 21 19.05 66.36 22.86
C ALA A 21 17.93 67.06 22.09
N PRO A 22 17.31 66.34 21.17
CA PRO A 22 15.87 66.20 21.32
C PRO A 22 15.45 64.75 21.38
N TRP A 23 14.55 64.48 22.26
CA TRP A 23 13.75 63.27 22.37
C TRP A 23 13.31 62.67 21.05
N CYS A 24 13.90 61.56 20.67
CA CYS A 24 13.19 60.54 19.93
C CYS A 24 12.68 59.52 20.94
N VAL A 25 11.41 59.60 21.25
CA VAL A 25 10.66 58.52 21.87
C VAL A 25 10.58 57.42 20.84
N THR A 26 11.59 56.56 20.78
CA THR A 26 11.43 55.21 20.24
C THR A 26 10.62 54.47 21.29
N GLY A 27 9.35 54.21 20.97
CA GLY A 27 8.58 53.25 21.73
C GLY A 27 9.36 51.94 21.78
N ALA A 28 9.99 51.66 22.88
CA ALA A 28 10.40 50.32 23.24
C ALA A 28 9.11 49.50 23.26
N ASN A 29 8.90 48.67 22.27
CA ASN A 29 8.01 47.54 22.40
C ASN A 29 8.56 46.74 23.57
N ALA A 30 8.00 46.93 24.76
CA ALA A 30 8.24 46.07 25.90
C ALA A 30 7.95 44.64 25.41
N ALA A 31 8.93 43.74 25.54
CA ALA A 31 8.70 42.33 25.29
C ALA A 31 7.45 41.93 26.10
N PRO A 32 6.47 41.27 25.49
CA PRO A 32 5.25 40.90 26.20
C PRO A 32 5.65 40.08 27.42
N ASP A 33 5.13 40.48 28.60
CA ASP A 33 5.38 39.74 29.83
C ASP A 33 4.62 38.41 29.73
N LEU A 34 5.31 37.36 29.32
CA LEU A 34 4.75 36.00 29.14
C LEU A 34 3.99 35.51 30.37
N ALA A 35 4.42 35.98 31.56
CA ALA A 35 3.75 35.63 32.79
C ALA A 35 2.39 36.37 32.94
N MET A 36 2.28 37.59 32.43
CA MET A 36 1.02 38.33 32.41
C MET A 36 0.01 37.72 31.43
N GLU A 37 0.46 37.38 30.24
CA GLU A 37 -0.38 36.72 29.25
C GLU A 37 -0.82 35.32 29.72
N MET A 38 0.05 34.53 30.32
CA MET A 38 -0.31 33.23 30.91
C MET A 38 -1.30 33.36 32.09
N ARG A 39 -1.25 34.45 32.87
CA ARG A 39 -2.28 34.75 33.89
C ARG A 39 -3.64 35.06 33.24
N ALA A 40 -3.63 35.80 32.14
CA ALA A 40 -4.85 36.10 31.40
C ALA A 40 -5.47 34.82 30.76
N VAL A 41 -4.65 33.89 30.22
CA VAL A 41 -5.10 32.55 29.76
C VAL A 41 -5.73 31.76 30.91
N ALA A 42 -5.25 31.96 32.13
CA ALA A 42 -5.72 31.29 33.33
C ALA A 42 -6.94 31.97 33.99
N GLY A 43 -7.39 33.10 33.47
CA GLY A 43 -8.55 33.85 33.96
C GLY A 43 -9.88 33.13 33.68
N ASP A 44 -10.94 33.55 34.38
CA ASP A 44 -12.29 33.00 34.23
C ASP A 44 -13.04 33.57 32.97
N ASP A 45 -12.47 34.58 32.28
CA ASP A 45 -13.04 35.18 31.07
C ASP A 45 -12.47 34.52 29.81
N SER A 46 -13.31 33.77 29.14
CA SER A 46 -12.92 32.99 27.94
C SER A 46 -12.49 33.84 26.75
N GLU A 47 -13.04 35.05 26.58
CA GLU A 47 -12.64 35.96 25.48
C GLU A 47 -11.27 36.58 25.75
N GLN A 48 -10.99 36.98 26.98
CA GLN A 48 -9.67 37.46 27.37
C GLN A 48 -8.62 36.35 27.29
N ALA A 49 -8.95 35.16 27.74
CA ALA A 49 -8.08 34.00 27.65
C ALA A 49 -7.75 33.65 26.18
N ALA A 50 -8.71 33.68 25.27
CA ALA A 50 -8.49 33.44 23.83
C ALA A 50 -7.63 34.56 23.20
N SER A 51 -7.82 35.82 23.59
CA SER A 51 -6.99 36.94 23.13
C SER A 51 -5.55 36.82 23.62
N ALA A 52 -5.34 36.51 24.90
CA ALA A 52 -4.01 36.27 25.46
C ALA A 52 -3.30 35.10 24.79
N LEU A 53 -4.04 34.03 24.48
CA LEU A 53 -3.51 32.89 23.72
C LEU A 53 -3.08 33.29 22.30
N ALA A 54 -3.83 34.18 21.64
CA ALA A 54 -3.46 34.73 20.34
C ALA A 54 -2.16 35.55 20.40
N HIS A 55 -1.97 36.34 21.46
CA HIS A 55 -0.73 37.06 21.70
C HIS A 55 0.45 36.11 21.97
N LEU A 56 0.27 35.10 22.82
CA LEU A 56 1.29 34.09 23.09
C LEU A 56 1.68 33.30 21.81
N LYS A 57 0.71 33.00 20.94
CA LYS A 57 0.96 32.41 19.62
C LYS A 57 1.82 33.33 18.74
N ALA A 58 1.54 34.66 18.76
CA ALA A 58 2.25 35.63 17.93
C ALA A 58 3.71 35.86 18.39
N THR A 59 4.03 35.66 19.66
CA THR A 59 5.41 35.76 20.19
C THR A 59 6.31 34.63 19.65
N GLY A 60 5.75 33.45 19.39
CA GLY A 60 6.50 32.28 18.92
C GLY A 60 7.54 31.76 19.93
N ASP A 61 7.42 32.09 21.20
CA ASP A 61 8.39 31.67 22.22
C ASP A 61 8.15 30.22 22.64
N PRO A 62 9.11 29.31 22.42
CA PRO A 62 8.97 27.89 22.77
C PRO A 62 8.86 27.67 24.30
N ALA A 63 9.21 28.63 25.15
CA ALA A 63 9.11 28.51 26.59
C ALA A 63 7.65 28.36 27.08
N VAL A 64 6.67 28.79 26.29
CA VAL A 64 5.24 28.71 26.61
C VAL A 64 4.66 27.32 26.28
N LEU A 65 5.32 26.57 25.42
CA LEU A 65 4.81 25.28 24.90
C LEU A 65 4.47 24.27 26.02
N PRO A 66 5.32 24.03 27.05
CA PRO A 66 4.98 23.10 28.13
C PRO A 66 3.74 23.50 28.94
N ALA A 67 3.54 24.81 29.11
CA ALA A 67 2.38 25.34 29.84
C ALA A 67 1.08 25.14 29.08
N LEU A 68 1.07 25.39 27.75
CA LEU A 68 -0.09 25.20 26.91
C LEU A 68 -0.39 23.70 26.69
N GLN A 69 0.62 22.85 26.63
CA GLN A 69 0.42 21.40 26.62
C GLN A 69 -0.22 20.89 27.92
N ALA A 70 0.24 21.46 29.08
CA ALA A 70 -0.36 21.11 30.35
C ALA A 70 -1.82 21.60 30.47
N LEU A 71 -2.18 22.71 29.81
CA LEU A 71 -3.56 23.16 29.69
C LEU A 71 -4.40 22.20 28.84
N GLU A 72 -3.88 21.73 27.70
CA GLU A 72 -4.53 20.73 26.87
C GLU A 72 -4.79 19.43 27.64
N ASP A 73 -3.79 18.98 28.41
CA ASP A 73 -3.85 17.75 29.22
C ASP A 73 -4.68 17.91 30.51
N GLY A 74 -5.21 19.11 30.86
CA GLY A 74 -5.90 19.36 32.11
C GLY A 74 -4.98 19.30 33.35
N LYS A 75 -3.68 19.55 33.18
CA LYS A 75 -2.65 19.51 34.21
C LYS A 75 -2.18 20.91 34.61
N LEU A 76 -2.68 21.96 33.98
CA LEU A 76 -2.35 23.35 34.35
C LEU A 76 -3.18 23.76 35.56
N CYS A 77 -2.51 24.30 36.56
CA CYS A 77 -3.13 24.79 37.80
C CYS A 77 -2.76 26.24 38.04
N VAL A 78 -3.64 26.97 38.73
CA VAL A 78 -3.44 28.38 39.14
C VAL A 78 -3.52 28.49 40.65
N ASP A 79 -2.63 29.29 41.24
CA ASP A 79 -2.66 29.62 42.66
C ASP A 79 -3.55 30.84 42.94
N ALA A 80 -3.75 31.19 44.23
CA ALA A 80 -4.53 32.34 44.65
C ALA A 80 -3.95 33.70 44.20
N ALA A 81 -2.66 33.76 43.82
CA ALA A 81 -1.99 34.94 43.29
C ALA A 81 -1.99 35.03 41.76
N GLY A 82 -2.63 34.08 41.07
CA GLY A 82 -2.72 34.03 39.61
C GLY A 82 -1.49 33.43 38.90
N ASN A 83 -0.57 32.81 39.64
CA ASN A 83 0.58 32.16 39.01
C ASN A 83 0.22 30.75 38.51
N THR A 84 0.78 30.40 37.37
CA THR A 84 0.48 29.13 36.70
C THR A 84 1.52 28.04 36.99
N PHE A 85 1.05 26.83 37.27
CA PHE A 85 1.85 25.66 37.61
C PHE A 85 1.42 24.45 36.81
N ILE A 86 2.36 23.54 36.54
CA ILE A 86 2.12 22.25 35.88
C ILE A 86 2.14 21.16 36.94
N LYS A 87 1.06 20.39 37.03
CA LYS A 87 0.95 19.21 37.88
C LYS A 87 1.70 18.03 37.26
N THR A 88 2.71 17.52 37.97
CA THR A 88 3.50 16.33 37.55
C THR A 88 3.33 15.20 38.56
N ALA A 89 3.74 13.99 38.18
CA ALA A 89 3.69 12.84 39.11
C ALA A 89 4.53 13.03 40.39
N SER A 90 5.57 13.89 40.33
CA SER A 90 6.49 14.19 41.43
C SER A 90 6.17 15.48 42.20
N GLY A 91 5.04 16.17 41.87
CA GLY A 91 4.67 17.42 42.49
C GLY A 91 4.28 18.51 41.50
N VAL A 92 4.45 19.77 41.85
CA VAL A 92 4.04 20.91 41.04
C VAL A 92 5.28 21.68 40.61
N LYS A 93 5.35 22.05 39.32
CA LYS A 93 6.44 22.86 38.77
C LYS A 93 5.87 24.18 38.21
N PRO A 94 6.62 25.31 38.24
CA PRO A 94 6.19 26.54 37.59
C PRO A 94 5.98 26.30 36.09
N ALA A 95 4.93 26.88 35.52
CA ALA A 95 4.58 26.74 34.12
C ALA A 95 5.55 27.47 33.16
N LEU A 96 6.17 28.55 33.64
CA LEU A 96 7.17 29.33 32.92
C LEU A 96 8.49 29.36 33.68
N SER A 97 9.60 29.44 32.95
CA SER A 97 10.94 29.61 33.52
C SER A 97 11.04 30.98 34.21
N GLY A 98 11.39 31.01 35.51
CA GLY A 98 11.47 32.25 36.31
C GLY A 98 10.23 32.58 37.14
N GLY A 99 9.18 31.75 37.06
CA GLY A 99 8.03 31.89 37.96
C GLY A 99 8.32 31.42 39.39
N PRO A 100 7.42 31.73 40.37
CA PRO A 100 7.56 31.32 41.75
C PRO A 100 7.62 29.77 41.84
N THR A 101 8.58 29.26 42.63
CA THR A 101 8.82 27.83 42.76
C THR A 101 7.83 27.10 43.69
N GLN A 102 7.09 27.86 44.51
CA GLN A 102 6.07 27.32 45.42
C GLN A 102 4.73 28.04 45.22
N PRO A 103 3.61 27.32 45.17
CA PRO A 103 2.29 27.91 45.02
C PRO A 103 1.85 28.62 46.30
N THR A 104 1.16 29.74 46.12
CA THR A 104 0.61 30.57 47.21
C THR A 104 -0.86 30.20 47.41
N GLY A 105 -1.15 29.27 48.32
CA GLY A 105 -2.52 28.84 48.63
C GLY A 105 -3.01 27.62 47.86
N ALA A 106 -4.33 27.46 47.77
CA ALA A 106 -4.96 26.33 47.12
C ALA A 106 -4.81 26.40 45.57
N LEU A 107 -4.48 25.27 44.94
CA LEU A 107 -4.35 25.17 43.47
C LEU A 107 -5.71 24.83 42.85
N LYS A 108 -6.17 25.68 41.93
CA LYS A 108 -7.34 25.41 41.07
C LYS A 108 -6.86 24.84 39.72
N THR A 109 -7.29 23.65 39.35
CA THR A 109 -6.99 23.08 38.02
C THR A 109 -7.83 23.81 36.97
N LEU A 110 -7.20 24.18 35.87
CA LEU A 110 -7.85 24.84 34.74
C LEU A 110 -8.34 23.79 33.74
N GLU A 111 -9.63 23.85 33.46
CA GLU A 111 -10.24 23.08 32.39
C GLU A 111 -10.60 24.05 31.24
N PRO A 112 -9.98 23.92 30.06
CA PRO A 112 -10.30 24.81 28.95
C PRO A 112 -11.73 24.56 28.47
N ASP A 113 -12.52 25.63 28.37
CA ASP A 113 -13.85 25.58 27.77
C ASP A 113 -13.75 25.36 26.27
N ASN A 114 -14.89 25.20 25.58
CA ASN A 114 -14.93 24.93 24.16
C ASN A 114 -14.33 26.06 23.30
N THR A 115 -14.40 27.30 23.75
CA THR A 115 -13.86 28.47 23.05
C THR A 115 -12.33 28.49 23.15
N LEU A 116 -11.81 28.34 24.35
CA LEU A 116 -10.38 28.28 24.61
C LEU A 116 -9.74 27.05 23.97
N ARG A 117 -10.43 25.90 24.00
CA ARG A 117 -9.96 24.65 23.36
C ARG A 117 -9.83 24.78 21.84
N ARG A 118 -10.77 25.48 21.17
CA ARG A 118 -10.69 25.76 19.73
C ARG A 118 -9.51 26.68 19.36
N ALA A 119 -9.17 27.64 20.24
CA ALA A 119 -8.04 28.53 20.02
C ALA A 119 -6.70 27.88 20.41
N LEU A 120 -6.71 26.96 21.38
CA LEU A 120 -5.53 26.30 21.94
C LEU A 120 -4.84 25.36 20.90
N LEU A 121 -5.60 24.55 20.21
CA LEU A 121 -5.04 23.59 19.24
C LEU A 121 -4.21 24.24 18.13
N PRO A 122 -4.70 25.27 17.40
CA PRO A 122 -3.89 25.98 16.40
C PRO A 122 -2.69 26.73 17.01
N ALA A 123 -2.81 27.25 18.23
CA ALA A 123 -1.71 27.94 18.91
C ALA A 123 -0.59 26.95 19.28
N LEU A 124 -0.95 25.79 19.83
CA LEU A 124 0.00 24.71 20.14
C LEU A 124 0.72 24.21 18.88
N ALA A 125 -0.03 23.94 17.82
CA ALA A 125 0.54 23.49 16.57
C ALA A 125 1.50 24.54 15.97
N ALA A 126 1.14 25.83 16.02
CA ALA A 126 1.99 26.93 15.57
C ALA A 126 3.31 27.03 16.36
N LEU A 127 3.25 26.88 17.68
CA LEU A 127 4.44 26.89 18.54
C LEU A 127 5.30 25.63 18.36
N LYS A 128 4.69 24.47 18.15
CA LYS A 128 5.41 23.21 17.83
C LYS A 128 6.20 23.31 16.53
N LEU A 129 5.78 24.14 15.56
CA LEU A 129 6.54 24.35 14.30
C LEU A 129 7.91 25.01 14.52
N VAL A 130 8.13 25.69 15.63
CA VAL A 130 9.40 26.36 15.98
C VAL A 130 10.31 25.42 16.81
N SER A 131 9.85 24.24 17.16
CA SER A 131 10.61 23.27 17.95
C SER A 131 11.94 22.91 17.30
N PRO A 132 13.04 22.74 18.06
CA PRO A 132 14.31 22.23 17.54
C PRO A 132 14.19 20.77 17.06
N ASP A 133 13.25 19.99 17.58
CA ASP A 133 13.03 18.59 17.24
C ASP A 133 12.27 18.43 15.90
N PRO A 134 12.85 17.79 14.88
CA PRO A 134 12.19 17.58 13.60
C PRO A 134 10.90 16.75 13.67
N GLU A 135 10.81 15.78 14.57
CA GLU A 135 9.62 14.93 14.72
C GLU A 135 8.42 15.74 15.24
N VAL A 136 8.69 16.63 16.20
CA VAL A 136 7.67 17.56 16.75
C VAL A 136 7.20 18.53 15.66
N ARG A 137 8.12 19.07 14.85
CA ARG A 137 7.77 19.97 13.74
C ARG A 137 6.97 19.24 12.65
N LEU A 138 7.33 17.98 12.35
CA LEU A 138 6.60 17.19 11.36
C LEU A 138 5.15 16.95 11.81
N ALA A 139 4.95 16.49 13.04
CA ALA A 139 3.61 16.27 13.59
C ALA A 139 2.75 17.55 13.58
N ALA A 140 3.36 18.69 13.93
CA ALA A 140 2.68 19.98 13.87
C ALA A 140 2.33 20.43 12.45
N ALA A 141 3.22 20.19 11.48
CA ALA A 141 2.98 20.51 10.09
C ALA A 141 1.84 19.66 9.50
N GLU A 142 1.80 18.36 9.80
CA GLU A 142 0.73 17.45 9.39
C GLU A 142 -0.62 17.80 10.01
N GLU A 143 -0.64 18.21 11.26
CA GLU A 143 -1.86 18.66 11.95
C GLU A 143 -2.42 19.94 11.33
N LEU A 144 -1.57 20.94 11.09
CA LEU A 144 -1.97 22.19 10.46
C LEU A 144 -2.35 22.02 8.98
N ALA A 145 -1.76 21.05 8.28
CA ALA A 145 -2.11 20.75 6.90
C ALA A 145 -3.53 20.19 6.75
N LYS A 146 -4.07 19.53 7.78
CA LYS A 146 -5.44 18.99 7.75
C LYS A 146 -6.51 20.10 7.76
N ARG A 147 -6.29 21.17 8.51
CA ARG A 147 -7.23 22.30 8.69
C ARG A 147 -6.47 23.61 8.93
N PRO A 148 -5.82 24.16 7.90
CA PRO A 148 -5.14 25.43 8.05
C PRO A 148 -6.18 26.55 8.24
N THR A 149 -5.89 27.48 9.15
CA THR A 149 -6.72 28.66 9.44
C THR A 149 -5.96 29.93 9.09
N ASP A 150 -6.67 31.01 8.73
CA ASP A 150 -6.06 32.26 8.29
C ASP A 150 -5.15 32.91 9.38
N ASP A 151 -5.49 32.71 10.64
CA ASP A 151 -4.74 33.23 11.76
C ASP A 151 -3.36 32.58 11.98
N VAL A 152 -3.10 31.42 11.40
CA VAL A 152 -1.77 30.76 11.38
C VAL A 152 -1.02 30.94 10.05
N ALA A 153 -1.63 31.56 9.06
CA ALA A 153 -1.05 31.70 7.72
C ALA A 153 0.35 32.35 7.71
N THR A 154 0.54 33.40 8.52
CA THR A 154 1.84 34.10 8.63
C THR A 154 2.91 33.20 9.21
N ILE A 155 2.56 32.42 10.24
CA ILE A 155 3.48 31.49 10.92
C ILE A 155 3.84 30.33 9.97
N LEU A 156 2.86 29.77 9.24
CA LEU A 156 3.07 28.71 8.25
C LEU A 156 4.03 29.16 7.14
N ARG A 157 3.84 30.36 6.58
CA ARG A 157 4.74 30.91 5.54
C ARG A 157 6.15 31.14 6.09
N ALA A 158 6.28 31.68 7.30
CA ALA A 158 7.57 31.88 7.96
C ALA A 158 8.29 30.55 8.25
N ALA A 159 7.54 29.54 8.70
CA ALA A 159 8.06 28.19 8.94
C ALA A 159 8.51 27.53 7.61
N LEU A 160 7.71 27.62 6.56
CA LEU A 160 8.04 27.07 5.23
C LEU A 160 9.33 27.70 4.67
N ALA A 161 9.52 29.02 4.84
CA ALA A 161 10.72 29.72 4.36
C ALA A 161 11.99 29.29 5.12
N LYS A 162 11.89 28.88 6.37
CA LYS A 162 13.02 28.50 7.23
C LYS A 162 13.30 26.99 7.23
N GLU A 163 12.30 26.15 6.89
CA GLU A 163 12.42 24.69 6.98
C GLU A 163 13.36 24.14 5.91
N LYS A 164 14.28 23.28 6.34
CA LYS A 164 15.28 22.63 5.47
C LYS A 164 15.00 21.14 5.24
N VAL A 165 14.22 20.52 6.13
CA VAL A 165 13.92 19.09 6.07
C VAL A 165 12.81 18.85 5.05
N ALA A 166 13.11 18.15 3.95
CA ALA A 166 12.16 17.90 2.86
C ALA A 166 10.86 17.23 3.32
N LYS A 167 10.94 16.31 4.28
CA LYS A 167 9.79 15.61 4.85
C LYS A 167 8.78 16.53 5.53
N ILE A 168 9.25 17.62 6.15
CA ILE A 168 8.41 18.63 6.84
C ILE A 168 7.93 19.69 5.84
N LYS A 169 8.77 20.02 4.86
CA LYS A 169 8.47 21.04 3.86
C LYS A 169 7.21 20.72 3.02
N GLY A 170 6.99 19.44 2.72
CA GLY A 170 5.81 18.97 1.98
C GLY A 170 4.48 19.37 2.67
N PRO A 171 4.18 18.89 3.87
CA PRO A 171 2.97 19.26 4.62
C PRO A 171 2.81 20.78 4.81
N LEU A 172 3.90 21.51 5.12
CA LEU A 172 3.85 22.97 5.26
C LEU A 172 3.47 23.66 3.95
N SER A 173 4.04 23.24 2.83
CA SER A 173 3.72 23.85 1.53
C SER A 173 2.26 23.59 1.14
N LEU A 174 1.72 22.41 1.46
CA LEU A 174 0.31 22.09 1.21
C LEU A 174 -0.62 22.94 2.10
N ALA A 175 -0.29 23.14 3.38
CA ALA A 175 -1.05 24.00 4.28
C ALA A 175 -1.08 25.46 3.77
N VAL A 176 0.07 25.99 3.36
CA VAL A 176 0.16 27.33 2.76
C VAL A 176 -0.62 27.41 1.45
N ALA A 177 -0.50 26.40 0.59
CA ALA A 177 -1.21 26.36 -0.68
C ALA A 177 -2.73 26.35 -0.49
N GLN A 178 -3.24 25.62 0.50
CA GLN A 178 -4.68 25.58 0.80
C GLN A 178 -5.22 26.95 1.19
N LEU A 179 -4.48 27.71 2.02
CA LEU A 179 -4.86 29.07 2.41
C LEU A 179 -4.77 30.04 1.23
N ASP A 180 -3.68 29.96 0.44
CA ASP A 180 -3.43 30.88 -0.65
C ASP A 180 -4.35 30.64 -1.85
N LEU A 181 -4.90 29.44 -2.04
CA LEU A 181 -5.95 29.17 -3.04
C LEU A 181 -7.24 29.97 -2.78
N ALA A 182 -7.58 30.24 -1.53
CA ALA A 182 -8.74 31.03 -1.15
C ALA A 182 -8.47 32.55 -1.22
N SER A 183 -7.25 32.98 -1.53
CA SER A 183 -6.87 34.39 -1.57
C SER A 183 -7.57 35.14 -2.71
N THR A 184 -7.89 36.40 -2.47
CA THR A 184 -8.40 37.33 -3.50
C THR A 184 -7.32 37.75 -4.51
N ASP A 185 -6.03 37.67 -4.14
CA ASP A 185 -4.88 38.01 -4.99
C ASP A 185 -4.56 36.87 -5.98
N PRO A 186 -4.68 37.11 -7.29
CA PRO A 186 -4.36 36.11 -8.32
C PRO A 186 -2.92 35.58 -8.23
N ASN A 187 -1.95 36.43 -7.84
CA ASN A 187 -0.55 35.99 -7.76
C ASN A 187 -0.33 34.98 -6.63
N ARG A 188 -1.02 35.16 -5.51
CA ARG A 188 -0.99 34.16 -4.42
C ARG A 188 -1.62 32.84 -4.83
N ARG A 189 -2.74 32.88 -5.56
CA ARG A 189 -3.36 31.67 -6.11
C ARG A 189 -2.44 30.93 -7.07
N ILE A 190 -1.70 31.68 -7.95
CA ILE A 190 -0.71 31.09 -8.86
C ILE A 190 0.42 30.42 -8.07
N SER A 191 0.99 31.09 -7.06
CA SER A 191 2.04 30.52 -6.22
C SER A 191 1.56 29.26 -5.47
N ALA A 192 0.31 29.27 -4.97
CA ALA A 192 -0.30 28.09 -4.38
C ALA A 192 -0.41 26.92 -5.35
N LEU A 193 -0.84 27.19 -6.60
CA LEU A 193 -0.94 26.19 -7.65
C LEU A 193 0.42 25.61 -8.06
N GLU A 194 1.49 26.42 -8.02
CA GLU A 194 2.85 25.93 -8.23
C GLU A 194 3.30 24.99 -7.12
N LEU A 195 3.05 25.35 -5.85
CA LEU A 195 3.33 24.47 -4.71
C LEU A 195 2.57 23.16 -4.79
N ILE A 196 1.28 23.19 -5.19
CA ILE A 196 0.46 21.98 -5.39
C ILE A 196 1.04 21.14 -6.53
N ARG A 197 1.46 21.76 -7.64
CA ARG A 197 2.07 21.07 -8.78
C ARG A 197 3.36 20.35 -8.39
N GLU A 198 4.21 20.99 -7.58
CA GLU A 198 5.47 20.40 -7.11
C GLU A 198 5.25 19.24 -6.14
N ASN A 199 4.34 19.40 -5.18
CA ASN A 199 4.06 18.37 -4.19
C ASN A 199 3.15 17.24 -4.72
N GLY A 200 2.26 17.55 -5.68
CA GLY A 200 1.39 16.58 -6.35
C GLY A 200 0.40 15.90 -5.42
N SER A 201 -0.14 16.60 -4.41
CA SER A 201 -1.15 16.05 -3.51
C SER A 201 -2.49 15.86 -4.24
N VAL A 202 -3.04 14.66 -4.13
CA VAL A 202 -4.32 14.27 -4.75
C VAL A 202 -5.51 14.98 -4.11
N ASP A 203 -5.36 15.45 -2.86
CA ASP A 203 -6.43 16.09 -2.08
C ASP A 203 -6.97 17.35 -2.76
N PHE A 204 -6.12 18.05 -3.52
CA PHE A 204 -6.51 19.25 -4.27
C PHE A 204 -7.19 18.99 -5.60
N LYS A 205 -7.31 17.73 -6.04
CA LYS A 205 -7.88 17.40 -7.36
C LYS A 205 -9.29 17.96 -7.51
N ALA A 206 -10.16 17.76 -6.52
CA ALA A 206 -11.54 18.22 -6.55
C ALA A 206 -11.66 19.75 -6.59
N ASP A 207 -10.77 20.47 -5.91
CA ASP A 207 -10.74 21.92 -5.90
C ASP A 207 -10.27 22.47 -7.25
N LEU A 208 -9.23 21.87 -7.84
CA LEU A 208 -8.74 22.23 -9.17
C LEU A 208 -9.78 21.94 -10.26
N GLU A 209 -10.47 20.80 -10.21
CA GLU A 209 -11.56 20.47 -11.14
C GLU A 209 -12.70 21.49 -11.04
N ARG A 210 -13.06 21.94 -9.84
CA ARG A 210 -14.08 22.96 -9.60
C ARG A 210 -13.62 24.31 -10.14
N MET A 211 -12.36 24.72 -9.93
CA MET A 211 -11.80 25.94 -10.49
C MET A 211 -11.88 25.96 -12.03
N LEU A 212 -11.64 24.82 -12.68
CA LEU A 212 -11.63 24.65 -14.14
C LEU A 212 -13.02 24.38 -14.74
N GLY A 213 -14.08 24.28 -13.94
CA GLY A 213 -15.42 23.91 -14.41
C GLY A 213 -15.50 22.46 -14.90
N LYS A 214 -14.66 21.56 -14.34
CA LYS A 214 -14.64 20.12 -14.62
C LYS A 214 -15.30 19.36 -13.46
N GLY A 215 -15.41 18.04 -13.57
CA GLY A 215 -15.89 17.20 -12.46
C GLY A 215 -17.35 17.38 -12.05
N GLY A 216 -18.23 17.82 -13.00
CA GLY A 216 -19.65 18.04 -12.74
C GLY A 216 -20.04 19.47 -12.37
N ALA A 217 -19.07 20.38 -12.25
CA ALA A 217 -19.34 21.81 -12.12
C ALA A 217 -19.76 22.38 -13.50
N THR A 218 -20.90 23.06 -13.54
CA THR A 218 -21.46 23.62 -14.79
C THR A 218 -20.71 24.85 -15.29
N THR A 219 -19.98 25.52 -14.41
CA THR A 219 -19.17 26.73 -14.72
C THR A 219 -17.88 26.73 -13.90
N ALA A 220 -16.80 27.24 -14.51
CA ALA A 220 -15.55 27.47 -13.78
C ALA A 220 -15.77 28.52 -12.67
N SER A 221 -15.27 28.24 -11.47
CA SER A 221 -15.35 29.19 -10.34
C SER A 221 -14.29 30.29 -10.44
N GLU A 222 -13.22 30.06 -11.21
CA GLU A 222 -12.13 31.01 -11.46
C GLU A 222 -12.35 31.76 -12.79
N LYS A 223 -11.93 33.03 -12.83
CA LYS A 223 -12.09 33.90 -14.01
C LYS A 223 -10.76 34.41 -14.58
N ASP A 224 -9.67 34.42 -13.80
CA ASP A 224 -8.36 34.90 -14.28
C ASP A 224 -7.71 33.83 -15.19
N PRO A 225 -7.42 34.14 -16.48
CA PRO A 225 -6.83 33.16 -17.40
C PRO A 225 -5.47 32.62 -16.96
N ARG A 226 -4.68 33.41 -16.20
CA ARG A 226 -3.38 32.99 -15.69
C ARG A 226 -3.54 31.94 -14.59
N VAL A 227 -4.51 32.14 -13.71
CA VAL A 227 -4.84 31.19 -12.65
C VAL A 227 -5.41 29.91 -13.25
N LEU A 228 -6.29 30.00 -14.24
CA LEU A 228 -6.82 28.84 -14.96
C LEU A 228 -5.72 28.02 -15.65
N SER A 229 -4.73 28.69 -16.29
CA SER A 229 -3.60 27.99 -16.89
C SER A 229 -2.73 27.27 -15.86
N ALA A 230 -2.45 27.91 -14.71
CA ALA A 230 -1.71 27.31 -13.61
C ALA A 230 -2.48 26.14 -12.98
N ALA A 231 -3.81 26.26 -12.78
CA ALA A 231 -4.67 25.21 -12.29
C ALA A 231 -4.71 24.00 -13.22
N SER A 232 -4.78 24.24 -14.55
CA SER A 232 -4.73 23.14 -15.53
C SER A 232 -3.38 22.41 -15.53
N ALA A 233 -2.27 23.14 -15.37
CA ALA A 233 -0.93 22.57 -15.26
C ALA A 233 -0.76 21.76 -13.94
N ALA A 234 -1.29 22.26 -12.83
CA ALA A 234 -1.28 21.55 -11.55
C ALA A 234 -2.12 20.26 -11.63
N LEU A 235 -3.34 20.34 -12.20
CA LEU A 235 -4.21 19.18 -12.37
C LEU A 235 -3.56 18.11 -13.25
N SER A 236 -2.98 18.48 -14.40
CA SER A 236 -2.29 17.52 -15.29
C SER A 236 -1.08 16.86 -14.61
N SER A 237 -0.34 17.59 -13.78
CA SER A 237 0.76 17.04 -12.98
C SER A 237 0.26 16.00 -11.97
N ILE A 238 -0.84 16.30 -11.25
CA ILE A 238 -1.47 15.38 -10.31
C ILE A 238 -1.98 14.14 -11.05
N GLU A 239 -2.71 14.30 -12.15
CA GLU A 239 -3.23 13.18 -12.95
C GLU A 239 -2.12 12.27 -13.46
N THR A 240 -1.03 12.85 -13.96
CA THR A 240 0.13 12.09 -14.42
C THR A 240 0.76 11.31 -13.27
N ARG A 241 0.92 11.93 -12.11
CA ARG A 241 1.48 11.28 -10.91
C ARG A 241 0.58 10.15 -10.41
N VAL A 242 -0.72 10.38 -10.34
CA VAL A 242 -1.72 9.35 -9.96
C VAL A 242 -1.69 8.18 -10.94
N MET A 243 -1.58 8.46 -12.25
CA MET A 243 -1.45 7.44 -13.28
C MET A 243 -0.18 6.61 -13.07
N LEU A 244 0.98 7.23 -12.87
CA LEU A 244 2.25 6.54 -12.65
C LEU A 244 2.23 5.70 -11.38
N ILE A 245 1.73 6.25 -10.28
CA ILE A 245 1.57 5.53 -9.01
C ILE A 245 0.61 4.34 -9.20
N GLY A 246 -0.51 4.56 -9.88
CA GLY A 246 -1.47 3.50 -10.22
C GLY A 246 -0.86 2.41 -11.09
N MET A 247 -0.01 2.76 -12.06
CA MET A 247 0.72 1.78 -12.87
C MET A 247 1.65 0.90 -12.04
N VAL A 248 2.38 1.47 -11.07
CA VAL A 248 3.23 0.71 -10.15
C VAL A 248 2.39 -0.26 -9.31
N GLY A 249 1.26 0.21 -8.77
CA GLY A 249 0.31 -0.63 -8.03
C GLY A 249 -0.24 -1.76 -8.91
N ASN A 250 -0.70 -1.44 -10.12
CA ASN A 250 -1.24 -2.43 -11.06
C ASN A 250 -0.19 -3.44 -11.51
N LEU A 251 1.08 -3.04 -11.65
CA LEU A 251 2.17 -3.96 -11.94
C LEU A 251 2.36 -4.97 -10.79
N PHE A 252 2.38 -4.50 -9.55
CA PHE A 252 2.47 -5.38 -8.39
C PHE A 252 1.28 -6.35 -8.30
N TYR A 253 0.05 -5.83 -8.44
CA TYR A 253 -1.15 -6.67 -8.44
C TYR A 253 -1.16 -7.63 -9.62
N GLY A 254 -0.64 -7.22 -10.78
CA GLY A 254 -0.48 -8.06 -11.96
C GLY A 254 0.51 -9.21 -11.76
N ILE A 255 1.66 -8.95 -11.13
CA ILE A 255 2.63 -9.98 -10.75
C ILE A 255 2.01 -10.95 -9.74
N SER A 256 1.28 -10.45 -8.75
CA SER A 256 0.59 -11.29 -7.76
C SER A 256 -0.45 -12.19 -8.42
N LEU A 257 -1.30 -11.65 -9.31
CA LEU A 257 -2.27 -12.44 -10.09
C LEU A 257 -1.55 -13.46 -10.99
N GLY A 258 -0.50 -13.02 -11.68
CA GLY A 258 0.33 -13.88 -12.51
C GLY A 258 0.96 -15.04 -11.74
N SER A 259 1.34 -14.83 -10.48
CA SER A 259 1.88 -15.86 -9.59
C SER A 259 0.83 -16.93 -9.24
N VAL A 260 -0.42 -16.52 -9.02
CA VAL A 260 -1.54 -17.47 -8.82
C VAL A 260 -1.82 -18.26 -10.10
N LEU A 261 -1.93 -17.55 -11.23
CA LEU A 261 -2.11 -18.17 -12.54
C LEU A 261 -0.96 -19.14 -12.87
N LEU A 262 0.26 -18.81 -12.44
CA LEU A 262 1.43 -19.67 -12.63
C LEU A 262 1.30 -20.98 -11.87
N LEU A 263 0.88 -20.95 -10.60
CA LEU A 263 0.65 -22.17 -9.81
C LEU A 263 -0.42 -23.06 -10.44
N ALA A 264 -1.54 -22.48 -10.84
CA ALA A 264 -2.62 -23.19 -11.50
C ALA A 264 -2.18 -23.76 -12.86
N ALA A 265 -1.56 -22.92 -13.70
CA ALA A 265 -1.11 -23.31 -15.03
C ALA A 265 0.07 -24.28 -15.01
N LEU A 266 0.94 -24.24 -14.00
CA LEU A 266 2.07 -25.15 -13.87
C LEU A 266 1.60 -26.60 -13.71
N GLY A 267 0.59 -26.84 -12.86
CA GLY A 267 -0.04 -28.14 -12.72
C GLY A 267 -0.66 -28.61 -14.05
N LEU A 268 -1.37 -27.72 -14.73
CA LEU A 268 -1.97 -28.00 -16.02
C LEU A 268 -0.90 -28.23 -17.12
N ALA A 269 0.19 -27.47 -17.14
CA ALA A 269 1.29 -27.63 -18.07
C ALA A 269 1.97 -29.00 -17.94
N ILE A 270 2.03 -29.54 -16.74
CA ILE A 270 2.55 -30.87 -16.46
C ILE A 270 1.57 -31.93 -17.02
N THR A 271 0.30 -31.88 -16.67
CA THR A 271 -0.69 -32.89 -17.10
C THR A 271 -0.96 -32.80 -18.60
N PHE A 272 -1.25 -31.62 -19.12
CA PHE A 272 -1.52 -31.44 -20.55
C PHE A 272 -0.26 -31.60 -21.41
N GLY A 273 0.88 -31.07 -20.94
CA GLY A 273 2.14 -31.14 -21.68
C GLY A 273 2.74 -32.54 -21.78
N LEU A 274 2.54 -33.39 -20.78
CA LEU A 274 3.12 -34.73 -20.70
C LEU A 274 2.16 -35.81 -21.18
N MET A 275 0.88 -35.70 -20.88
CA MET A 275 -0.11 -36.74 -21.15
C MET A 275 -1.03 -36.40 -22.34
N ARG A 276 -1.00 -35.15 -22.83
CA ARG A 276 -1.89 -34.61 -23.87
C ARG A 276 -3.38 -34.78 -23.52
N VAL A 277 -3.69 -34.76 -22.23
CA VAL A 277 -5.05 -34.90 -21.70
C VAL A 277 -5.57 -33.50 -21.34
N ILE A 278 -6.70 -33.13 -21.93
CA ILE A 278 -7.42 -31.90 -21.54
C ILE A 278 -8.27 -32.24 -20.33
N ASN A 279 -7.90 -31.67 -19.17
CA ASN A 279 -8.59 -31.92 -17.90
C ASN A 279 -9.35 -30.66 -17.44
N MET A 280 -10.68 -30.65 -17.65
CA MET A 280 -11.53 -29.55 -17.18
C MET A 280 -11.68 -29.56 -15.66
N ALA A 281 -11.57 -30.73 -14.99
CA ALA A 281 -11.61 -30.83 -13.54
C ALA A 281 -10.35 -30.29 -12.83
N HIS A 282 -9.35 -29.80 -13.58
CA HIS A 282 -8.12 -29.22 -13.00
C HIS A 282 -8.41 -27.96 -12.17
N GLY A 283 -9.37 -27.14 -12.57
CA GLY A 283 -9.84 -25.99 -11.80
C GLY A 283 -10.34 -26.41 -10.41
N GLU A 284 -11.02 -27.56 -10.31
CA GLU A 284 -11.56 -28.03 -9.05
C GLU A 284 -10.47 -28.50 -8.06
N MET A 285 -9.26 -28.77 -8.55
CA MET A 285 -8.11 -29.03 -7.67
C MET A 285 -7.70 -27.74 -6.92
N LEU A 286 -7.84 -26.57 -7.54
CA LEU A 286 -7.65 -25.28 -6.85
C LEU A 286 -8.72 -25.11 -5.74
N MET A 287 -9.98 -25.39 -6.08
CA MET A 287 -11.07 -25.35 -5.11
C MET A 287 -10.81 -26.29 -3.93
N LEU A 288 -10.48 -27.55 -4.21
CA LEU A 288 -10.18 -28.54 -3.15
C LEU A 288 -9.00 -28.13 -2.28
N GLY A 289 -7.95 -27.56 -2.86
CA GLY A 289 -6.81 -27.01 -2.11
C GLY A 289 -7.22 -25.88 -1.17
N ALA A 290 -8.06 -24.96 -1.64
CA ALA A 290 -8.58 -23.85 -0.85
C ALA A 290 -9.50 -24.34 0.29
N TYR A 291 -10.40 -25.30 0.02
CA TYR A 291 -11.24 -25.90 1.07
C TYR A 291 -10.43 -26.75 2.06
N THR A 292 -9.38 -27.43 1.62
CA THR A 292 -8.45 -28.11 2.53
C THR A 292 -7.80 -27.12 3.48
N THR A 293 -7.41 -25.94 2.98
CA THR A 293 -6.87 -24.85 3.82
C THR A 293 -7.89 -24.41 4.86
N PHE A 294 -9.14 -24.23 4.47
CA PHE A 294 -10.25 -23.89 5.37
C PHE A 294 -10.44 -24.96 6.47
N VAL A 295 -10.43 -26.23 6.10
CA VAL A 295 -10.56 -27.34 7.07
C VAL A 295 -9.40 -27.35 8.06
N VAL A 296 -8.15 -27.20 7.57
CA VAL A 296 -6.96 -27.12 8.43
C VAL A 296 -7.03 -25.91 9.36
N GLN A 297 -7.43 -24.74 8.85
CA GLN A 297 -7.63 -23.55 9.69
C GLN A 297 -8.62 -23.83 10.83
N ASN A 298 -9.80 -24.38 10.52
CA ASN A 298 -10.82 -24.70 11.52
C ASN A 298 -10.34 -25.72 12.55
N PHE A 299 -9.53 -26.68 12.13
CA PHE A 299 -8.89 -27.63 13.03
C PHE A 299 -7.95 -26.91 14.02
N PHE A 300 -7.07 -26.03 13.51
CA PHE A 300 -6.16 -25.25 14.36
C PHE A 300 -6.93 -24.32 15.30
N GLN A 301 -7.97 -23.67 14.81
CA GLN A 301 -8.79 -22.77 15.62
C GLN A 301 -9.48 -23.48 16.80
N ARG A 302 -9.92 -24.74 16.60
CA ARG A 302 -10.61 -25.52 17.63
C ARG A 302 -9.68 -26.25 18.58
N HIS A 303 -8.57 -26.79 18.08
CA HIS A 303 -7.71 -27.71 18.85
C HIS A 303 -6.36 -27.10 19.24
N LEU A 304 -5.85 -26.13 18.50
CA LEU A 304 -4.53 -25.54 18.66
C LEU A 304 -4.56 -24.01 18.56
N PRO A 305 -5.39 -23.29 19.34
CA PRO A 305 -5.55 -21.85 19.20
C PRO A 305 -4.24 -21.06 19.39
N GLY A 306 -3.32 -21.54 20.25
CA GLY A 306 -2.01 -20.90 20.44
C GLY A 306 -1.02 -21.08 19.27
N ALA A 307 -1.31 -22.00 18.34
CA ALA A 307 -0.51 -22.22 17.13
C ALA A 307 -1.27 -21.81 15.86
N PHE A 308 -2.32 -21.01 15.99
CA PHE A 308 -3.18 -20.62 14.87
C PHE A 308 -2.39 -20.00 13.71
N ASP A 309 -1.41 -19.17 13.98
CA ASP A 309 -0.60 -18.50 12.95
C ASP A 309 0.23 -19.46 12.08
N TRP A 310 0.38 -20.71 12.49
CA TRP A 310 1.12 -21.74 11.76
C TRP A 310 0.24 -22.67 10.91
N TYR A 311 -1.10 -22.49 10.92
CA TYR A 311 -2.01 -23.36 10.20
C TYR A 311 -1.69 -23.44 8.69
N ILE A 312 -1.23 -22.34 8.09
CA ILE A 312 -0.92 -22.29 6.65
C ILE A 312 0.26 -23.20 6.27
N VAL A 313 1.25 -23.32 7.18
CA VAL A 313 2.39 -24.22 6.97
C VAL A 313 1.95 -25.67 6.95
N ALA A 314 0.96 -26.04 7.76
CA ALA A 314 0.34 -27.37 7.75
C ALA A 314 -0.63 -27.53 6.56
N ALA A 315 -1.33 -26.48 6.15
CA ALA A 315 -2.27 -26.49 5.03
C ALA A 315 -1.58 -26.75 3.68
N VAL A 316 -0.36 -26.25 3.47
CA VAL A 316 0.40 -26.45 2.23
C VAL A 316 0.61 -27.95 1.92
N PRO A 317 1.25 -28.76 2.78
CA PRO A 317 1.40 -30.19 2.51
C PRO A 317 0.06 -30.93 2.52
N ALA A 318 -0.90 -30.55 3.37
CA ALA A 318 -2.21 -31.17 3.41
C ALA A 318 -2.97 -30.99 2.09
N ALA A 319 -3.03 -29.77 1.56
CA ALA A 319 -3.66 -29.46 0.27
C ALA A 319 -2.98 -30.20 -0.89
N PHE A 320 -1.64 -30.25 -0.90
CA PHE A 320 -0.90 -31.01 -1.91
C PHE A 320 -1.27 -32.51 -1.87
N ILE A 321 -1.26 -33.13 -0.69
CA ILE A 321 -1.55 -34.57 -0.52
C ILE A 321 -3.01 -34.87 -0.90
N VAL A 322 -3.97 -34.07 -0.46
CA VAL A 322 -5.40 -34.26 -0.77
C VAL A 322 -5.63 -34.15 -2.27
N CYS A 323 -5.14 -33.11 -2.91
CA CYS A 323 -5.31 -32.90 -4.35
C CYS A 323 -4.53 -33.92 -5.17
N PHE A 324 -3.33 -34.34 -4.73
CA PHE A 324 -2.57 -35.43 -5.33
C PHE A 324 -3.38 -36.74 -5.27
N ALA A 325 -3.93 -37.08 -4.12
CA ALA A 325 -4.72 -38.31 -3.95
C ALA A 325 -5.98 -38.31 -4.81
N VAL A 326 -6.74 -37.20 -4.82
CA VAL A 326 -7.91 -37.05 -5.69
C VAL A 326 -7.52 -37.16 -7.17
N GLY A 327 -6.45 -36.47 -7.58
CA GLY A 327 -5.93 -36.57 -8.95
C GLY A 327 -5.51 -37.99 -9.30
N ALA A 328 -4.80 -38.70 -8.43
CA ALA A 328 -4.40 -40.10 -8.63
C ALA A 328 -5.62 -41.05 -8.73
N VAL A 329 -6.65 -40.82 -7.93
CA VAL A 329 -7.92 -41.58 -8.03
C VAL A 329 -8.60 -41.31 -9.37
N LEU A 330 -8.69 -40.05 -9.81
CA LEU A 330 -9.28 -39.67 -11.08
C LEU A 330 -8.53 -40.29 -12.27
N GLU A 331 -7.20 -40.28 -12.24
CA GLU A 331 -6.38 -40.91 -13.25
C GLU A 331 -6.69 -42.42 -13.32
N ARG A 332 -6.68 -43.10 -12.16
CA ARG A 332 -6.85 -44.55 -12.09
C ARG A 332 -8.27 -45.00 -12.47
N SER A 333 -9.29 -44.23 -12.11
CA SER A 333 -10.70 -44.62 -12.31
C SER A 333 -11.26 -44.22 -13.67
N VAL A 334 -10.84 -43.08 -14.23
CA VAL A 334 -11.46 -42.49 -15.41
C VAL A 334 -10.43 -42.20 -16.52
N ILE A 335 -9.41 -41.36 -16.24
CA ILE A 335 -8.56 -40.82 -17.30
C ILE A 335 -7.79 -41.90 -18.05
N ARG A 336 -7.31 -42.91 -17.36
CA ARG A 336 -6.55 -44.02 -17.96
C ARG A 336 -7.26 -44.75 -19.09
N PHE A 337 -8.60 -44.74 -19.08
CA PHE A 337 -9.42 -45.41 -20.12
C PHE A 337 -9.69 -44.49 -21.31
N LEU A 338 -9.41 -43.22 -21.19
CA LEU A 338 -9.70 -42.17 -22.16
C LEU A 338 -8.44 -41.64 -22.88
N TYR A 339 -7.28 -42.25 -22.64
CA TYR A 339 -6.06 -41.86 -23.34
C TYR A 339 -6.20 -41.97 -24.86
N GLY A 340 -5.79 -40.93 -25.59
CA GLY A 340 -5.89 -40.83 -27.03
C GLY A 340 -7.26 -40.38 -27.55
N ARG A 341 -8.22 -40.07 -26.65
CA ARG A 341 -9.58 -39.61 -26.98
C ARG A 341 -9.87 -38.24 -26.36
N PRO A 342 -9.37 -37.15 -26.95
CA PRO A 342 -9.39 -35.84 -26.33
C PRO A 342 -10.79 -35.30 -26.04
N LEU A 343 -11.78 -35.50 -26.95
CA LEU A 343 -13.15 -35.04 -26.76
C LEU A 343 -13.88 -35.80 -25.64
N GLU A 344 -13.73 -37.12 -25.60
CA GLU A 344 -14.32 -37.96 -24.55
C GLU A 344 -13.72 -37.58 -23.16
N THR A 345 -12.42 -37.34 -23.13
CA THR A 345 -11.72 -36.90 -21.90
C THR A 345 -12.22 -35.55 -21.41
N LEU A 346 -12.41 -34.60 -22.32
CA LEU A 346 -12.93 -33.28 -22.02
C LEU A 346 -14.34 -33.37 -21.41
N LEU A 347 -15.25 -34.12 -22.02
CA LEU A 347 -16.62 -34.32 -21.54
C LEU A 347 -16.66 -35.04 -20.17
N ALA A 348 -15.88 -36.13 -20.03
CA ALA A 348 -15.82 -36.87 -18.78
C ALA A 348 -15.26 -36.00 -17.62
N THR A 349 -14.20 -35.26 -17.88
CA THR A 349 -13.61 -34.37 -16.85
C THR A 349 -14.50 -33.19 -16.53
N TRP A 350 -15.29 -32.66 -17.46
CA TRP A 350 -16.30 -31.66 -17.21
C TRP A 350 -17.42 -32.19 -16.30
N GLY A 351 -17.93 -33.42 -16.58
CA GLY A 351 -18.89 -34.06 -15.70
C GLY A 351 -18.35 -34.30 -14.28
N ILE A 352 -17.06 -34.71 -14.17
CA ILE A 352 -16.38 -34.83 -12.87
C ILE A 352 -16.28 -33.48 -12.16
N SER A 353 -15.95 -32.40 -12.87
CA SER A 353 -15.90 -31.05 -12.33
C SER A 353 -17.23 -30.66 -11.67
N LEU A 354 -18.34 -30.85 -12.38
CA LEU A 354 -19.69 -30.61 -11.82
C LEU A 354 -19.99 -31.48 -10.59
N GLY A 355 -19.58 -32.75 -10.61
CA GLY A 355 -19.70 -33.66 -9.48
C GLY A 355 -18.90 -33.20 -8.26
N LEU A 356 -17.67 -32.74 -8.46
CA LEU A 356 -16.82 -32.21 -7.38
C LEU A 356 -17.40 -30.92 -6.79
N ILE A 357 -17.86 -29.98 -7.62
CA ILE A 357 -18.52 -28.76 -7.17
C ILE A 357 -19.74 -29.10 -6.31
N GLN A 358 -20.59 -30.01 -6.80
CA GLN A 358 -21.80 -30.38 -6.08
C GLN A 358 -21.46 -31.10 -4.75
N THR A 359 -20.42 -31.92 -4.74
CA THR A 359 -19.94 -32.59 -3.53
C THR A 359 -19.50 -31.56 -2.49
N VAL A 360 -18.73 -30.57 -2.90
CA VAL A 360 -18.29 -29.48 -1.99
C VAL A 360 -19.45 -28.64 -1.50
N ARG A 361 -20.45 -28.36 -2.36
CA ARG A 361 -21.69 -27.66 -1.94
C ARG A 361 -22.49 -28.45 -0.92
N LEU A 362 -22.55 -29.76 -1.02
CA LEU A 362 -23.25 -30.63 -0.06
C LEU A 362 -22.53 -30.66 1.30
N ILE A 363 -21.20 -30.62 1.31
CA ILE A 363 -20.39 -30.73 2.54
C ILE A 363 -20.27 -29.39 3.24
N PHE A 364 -19.99 -28.31 2.51
CA PHE A 364 -19.64 -26.98 3.07
C PHE A 364 -20.73 -25.92 2.86
N GLY A 365 -21.73 -26.21 2.06
CA GLY A 365 -22.76 -25.25 1.66
C GLY A 365 -22.43 -24.54 0.35
N ALA A 366 -23.41 -23.78 -0.14
CA ALA A 366 -23.26 -23.04 -1.42
C ALA A 366 -22.62 -21.66 -1.24
N GLN A 367 -22.49 -21.18 0.00
CA GLN A 367 -21.92 -19.85 0.30
C GLN A 367 -20.39 -19.89 0.36
N ASN A 368 -19.80 -18.74 0.05
CA ASN A 368 -18.34 -18.59 0.20
C ASN A 368 -17.95 -18.60 1.67
N VAL A 369 -16.85 -19.29 1.96
CA VAL A 369 -16.23 -19.32 3.28
C VAL A 369 -14.99 -18.41 3.29
N THR A 370 -14.71 -17.82 4.43
CA THR A 370 -13.54 -16.96 4.63
C THR A 370 -12.42 -17.73 5.30
N VAL A 371 -11.21 -17.55 4.81
CA VAL A 371 -9.99 -18.04 5.43
C VAL A 371 -9.25 -16.84 6.01
N ALA A 372 -9.06 -16.82 7.34
CA ALA A 372 -8.40 -15.71 8.01
C ALA A 372 -6.89 -15.78 7.79
N ASN A 373 -6.28 -14.66 7.42
CA ASN A 373 -4.83 -14.58 7.29
C ASN A 373 -4.15 -14.72 8.66
N PRO A 374 -3.01 -15.43 8.76
CA PRO A 374 -2.16 -15.39 9.95
C PRO A 374 -1.72 -13.95 10.28
N SER A 375 -1.40 -13.70 11.55
CA SER A 375 -1.01 -12.35 12.02
C SER A 375 0.17 -11.76 11.23
N TRP A 376 1.17 -12.58 10.89
CA TRP A 376 2.35 -12.20 10.12
C TRP A 376 2.10 -11.97 8.62
N LEU A 377 0.94 -12.40 8.08
CA LEU A 377 0.49 -12.11 6.71
C LEU A 377 -0.51 -10.95 6.65
N SER A 378 -0.95 -10.46 7.80
CA SER A 378 -1.90 -9.35 7.89
C SER A 378 -1.18 -8.00 7.74
N GLY A 379 -1.85 -7.04 7.09
CA GLY A 379 -1.29 -5.71 6.86
C GLY A 379 -0.54 -5.59 5.53
N GLY A 380 0.24 -4.51 5.41
CA GLY A 380 1.01 -4.21 4.19
C GLY A 380 2.00 -3.08 4.42
N TYR A 381 2.93 -2.95 3.51
CA TYR A 381 3.91 -1.87 3.45
C TYR A 381 3.48 -0.85 2.40
N GLU A 382 3.33 0.41 2.80
CA GLU A 382 3.04 1.50 1.88
C GLU A 382 4.33 1.93 1.17
N LEU A 383 4.46 1.55 -0.10
CA LEU A 383 5.63 1.85 -0.93
C LEU A 383 5.58 3.30 -1.43
N LEU A 384 4.41 3.75 -1.85
CA LEU A 384 4.12 5.09 -2.34
C LEU A 384 2.76 5.52 -1.78
N PRO A 385 2.49 6.82 -1.61
CA PRO A 385 1.18 7.29 -1.19
C PRO A 385 0.06 6.70 -2.05
N GLY A 386 -0.79 5.86 -1.44
CA GLY A 386 -1.87 5.16 -2.13
C GLY A 386 -1.52 3.80 -2.77
N VAL A 387 -0.26 3.31 -2.67
CA VAL A 387 0.13 1.96 -3.13
C VAL A 387 0.60 1.13 -1.94
N VAL A 388 -0.28 0.27 -1.45
CA VAL A 388 -0.01 -0.64 -0.34
C VAL A 388 0.35 -2.02 -0.89
N LEU A 389 1.57 -2.48 -0.60
CA LEU A 389 2.02 -3.84 -0.89
C LEU A 389 1.56 -4.75 0.25
N THR A 390 0.45 -5.47 0.07
CA THR A 390 -0.07 -6.39 1.10
C THR A 390 0.86 -7.59 1.29
N TYR A 391 1.15 -7.94 2.53
CA TYR A 391 2.06 -9.06 2.86
C TYR A 391 1.54 -10.39 2.32
N SER A 392 0.22 -10.61 2.29
CA SER A 392 -0.37 -11.82 1.71
C SER A 392 -0.02 -11.98 0.22
N ARG A 393 -0.06 -10.91 -0.58
CA ARG A 393 0.32 -10.96 -2.01
C ARG A 393 1.81 -11.19 -2.20
N LEU A 394 2.64 -10.55 -1.37
CA LEU A 394 4.09 -10.76 -1.40
C LEU A 394 4.44 -12.21 -1.09
N ALA A 395 3.82 -12.79 -0.07
CA ALA A 395 3.99 -14.19 0.30
C ALA A 395 3.55 -15.14 -0.84
N VAL A 396 2.46 -14.86 -1.53
CA VAL A 396 2.00 -15.65 -2.70
C VAL A 396 3.03 -15.59 -3.84
N ILE A 397 3.63 -14.44 -4.12
CA ILE A 397 4.69 -14.32 -5.13
C ILE A 397 5.90 -15.18 -4.75
N VAL A 398 6.38 -15.06 -3.51
CA VAL A 398 7.51 -15.86 -3.00
C VAL A 398 7.18 -17.35 -3.02
N PHE A 399 5.98 -17.72 -2.56
CA PHE A 399 5.50 -19.10 -2.58
C PHE A 399 5.48 -19.68 -3.99
N ALA A 400 4.98 -18.94 -4.97
CA ALA A 400 4.98 -19.38 -6.37
C ALA A 400 6.41 -19.61 -6.90
N ILE A 401 7.35 -18.74 -6.59
CA ILE A 401 8.77 -18.90 -6.96
C ILE A 401 9.33 -20.19 -6.34
N VAL A 402 9.08 -20.43 -5.05
CA VAL A 402 9.55 -21.64 -4.35
C VAL A 402 8.97 -22.90 -4.98
N VAL A 403 7.66 -22.94 -5.27
CA VAL A 403 7.01 -24.09 -5.90
C VAL A 403 7.56 -24.34 -7.29
N VAL A 404 7.73 -23.29 -8.11
CA VAL A 404 8.33 -23.42 -9.45
C VAL A 404 9.77 -23.94 -9.37
N ALA A 405 10.58 -23.41 -8.47
CA ALA A 405 11.96 -23.86 -8.27
C ALA A 405 12.00 -25.34 -7.83
N PHE A 406 11.11 -25.74 -6.91
CA PHE A 406 10.98 -27.12 -6.47
C PHE A 406 10.59 -28.05 -7.63
N VAL A 407 9.56 -27.69 -8.39
CA VAL A 407 9.10 -28.47 -9.55
C VAL A 407 10.19 -28.56 -10.61
N TRP A 408 10.87 -27.45 -10.92
CA TRP A 408 11.98 -27.43 -11.87
C TRP A 408 13.12 -28.34 -11.42
N LEU A 409 13.52 -28.26 -10.15
CA LEU A 409 14.56 -29.11 -9.56
C LEU A 409 14.16 -30.59 -9.61
N TRP A 410 12.93 -30.90 -9.19
CA TRP A 410 12.39 -32.25 -9.18
C TRP A 410 12.32 -32.85 -10.58
N MET A 411 11.83 -32.10 -11.57
CA MET A 411 11.75 -32.55 -12.97
C MET A 411 13.13 -32.73 -13.62
N ASN A 412 14.13 -31.89 -13.28
CA ASN A 412 15.42 -31.92 -14.00
C ASN A 412 16.50 -32.73 -13.28
N LYS A 413 16.41 -32.87 -11.95
CA LYS A 413 17.50 -33.48 -11.15
C LYS A 413 17.15 -34.86 -10.58
N THR A 414 15.89 -35.33 -10.72
CA THR A 414 15.48 -36.64 -10.17
C THR A 414 15.29 -37.70 -11.22
N PRO A 415 15.45 -39.00 -10.85
CA PRO A 415 15.12 -40.13 -11.75
C PRO A 415 13.66 -40.17 -12.19
N VAL A 416 12.74 -39.63 -11.35
CA VAL A 416 11.31 -39.56 -11.67
C VAL A 416 11.09 -38.60 -12.83
N GLY A 417 11.67 -37.41 -12.80
CA GLY A 417 11.59 -36.46 -13.91
C GLY A 417 12.22 -37.01 -15.19
N LEU A 418 13.29 -37.79 -15.09
CA LEU A 418 13.87 -38.48 -16.26
C LEU A 418 12.86 -39.49 -16.89
N ARG A 419 12.19 -40.31 -16.07
CA ARG A 419 11.17 -41.25 -16.52
C ARG A 419 9.99 -40.52 -17.16
N VAL A 420 9.54 -39.44 -16.56
CA VAL A 420 8.45 -38.60 -17.09
C VAL A 420 8.83 -38.10 -18.50
N ARG A 421 10.03 -37.51 -18.68
CA ARG A 421 10.50 -37.05 -20.00
C ARG A 421 10.63 -38.18 -21.01
N ALA A 422 11.11 -39.36 -20.61
CA ALA A 422 11.21 -40.51 -21.49
C ALA A 422 9.82 -40.94 -22.00
N VAL A 423 8.82 -41.06 -21.12
CA VAL A 423 7.44 -41.40 -21.48
C VAL A 423 6.81 -40.36 -22.39
N THR A 424 7.09 -39.06 -22.15
CA THR A 424 6.59 -37.96 -22.99
C THR A 424 7.17 -38.00 -24.40
N GLN A 425 8.46 -38.38 -24.53
CA GLN A 425 9.16 -38.37 -25.80
C GLN A 425 8.73 -39.55 -26.67
N ASN A 426 8.70 -40.75 -26.09
CA ASN A 426 8.19 -41.96 -26.78
C ASN A 426 7.70 -42.98 -25.76
N ARG A 427 6.36 -43.08 -25.63
CA ARG A 427 5.70 -43.93 -24.65
C ARG A 427 5.95 -45.42 -24.86
N GLU A 428 5.91 -45.87 -26.12
CA GLU A 428 6.11 -47.27 -26.48
C GLU A 428 7.55 -47.73 -26.22
N MET A 429 8.52 -46.91 -26.64
CA MET A 429 9.93 -47.18 -26.39
C MET A 429 10.26 -47.16 -24.89
N ALA A 430 9.70 -46.22 -24.13
CA ALA A 430 9.87 -46.17 -22.69
C ALA A 430 9.34 -47.43 -21.99
N ALA A 431 8.17 -47.95 -22.46
CA ALA A 431 7.62 -49.19 -21.97
C ALA A 431 8.51 -50.39 -22.32
N ALA A 432 9.04 -50.44 -23.54
CA ALA A 432 9.96 -51.49 -23.99
C ALA A 432 11.28 -51.50 -23.17
N MET A 433 11.72 -50.31 -22.70
CA MET A 433 12.88 -50.17 -21.80
C MET A 433 12.56 -50.46 -20.32
N GLY A 434 11.38 -51.01 -20.02
CA GLY A 434 10.98 -51.45 -18.66
C GLY A 434 10.43 -50.33 -17.77
N ILE A 435 10.15 -49.14 -18.30
CA ILE A 435 9.52 -48.07 -17.52
C ILE A 435 8.03 -48.38 -17.34
N ALA A 436 7.58 -48.47 -16.10
CA ALA A 436 6.17 -48.68 -15.76
C ALA A 436 5.35 -47.40 -16.07
N THR A 437 4.96 -47.19 -17.33
CA THR A 437 4.28 -45.98 -17.82
C THR A 437 3.03 -45.65 -17.03
N ARG A 438 2.24 -46.63 -16.59
CA ARG A 438 1.05 -46.43 -15.74
C ARG A 438 1.36 -45.75 -14.41
N LYS A 439 2.50 -46.12 -13.76
CA LYS A 439 2.91 -45.46 -12.51
C LYS A 439 3.40 -44.02 -12.74
N VAL A 440 4.04 -43.81 -13.90
CA VAL A 440 4.49 -42.48 -14.30
C VAL A 440 3.30 -41.56 -14.57
N ASP A 441 2.29 -42.05 -15.28
CA ASP A 441 1.07 -41.28 -15.57
C ASP A 441 0.31 -40.92 -14.31
N LEU A 442 0.05 -41.90 -13.43
CA LEU A 442 -0.60 -41.66 -12.12
C LEU A 442 0.16 -40.65 -11.28
N GLY A 443 1.48 -40.81 -11.18
CA GLY A 443 2.31 -39.85 -10.41
C GLY A 443 2.34 -38.46 -11.04
N THR A 444 2.36 -38.34 -12.35
CA THR A 444 2.37 -37.09 -13.09
C THR A 444 1.03 -36.36 -12.96
N PHE A 445 -0.08 -37.07 -13.09
CA PHE A 445 -1.42 -36.50 -12.94
C PHE A 445 -1.68 -36.05 -11.49
N GLY A 446 -1.30 -36.89 -10.50
CA GLY A 446 -1.36 -36.56 -9.09
C GLY A 446 -0.51 -35.35 -8.77
N LEU A 447 0.73 -35.27 -9.28
CA LEU A 447 1.61 -34.11 -9.07
C LEU A 447 0.99 -32.81 -9.62
N GLY A 448 0.49 -32.85 -10.87
CA GLY A 448 -0.16 -31.68 -11.47
C GLY A 448 -1.37 -31.21 -10.66
N SER A 449 -2.20 -32.17 -10.19
CA SER A 449 -3.34 -31.90 -9.31
C SER A 449 -2.91 -31.34 -7.95
N GLY A 450 -1.84 -31.89 -7.36
CA GLY A 450 -1.28 -31.39 -6.09
C GLY A 450 -0.76 -29.96 -6.22
N ILE A 451 -0.07 -29.63 -7.31
CA ILE A 451 0.41 -28.26 -7.58
C ILE A 451 -0.77 -27.29 -7.75
N ALA A 452 -1.84 -27.70 -8.44
CA ALA A 452 -3.07 -26.91 -8.49
C ALA A 452 -3.65 -26.69 -7.08
N GLY A 453 -3.65 -27.71 -6.22
CA GLY A 453 -4.05 -27.59 -4.82
C GLY A 453 -3.24 -26.51 -4.08
N LEU A 454 -1.93 -26.40 -4.32
CA LEU A 454 -1.10 -25.33 -3.79
C LEU A 454 -1.54 -23.94 -4.30
N GLY A 455 -1.96 -23.85 -5.56
CA GLY A 455 -2.60 -22.64 -6.09
C GLY A 455 -3.87 -22.27 -5.33
N GLY A 456 -4.65 -23.27 -4.91
CA GLY A 456 -5.82 -23.07 -4.04
C GLY A 456 -5.47 -22.52 -2.65
N VAL A 457 -4.39 -23.00 -2.04
CA VAL A 457 -3.87 -22.43 -0.78
C VAL A 457 -3.53 -20.94 -0.96
N ALA A 458 -2.83 -20.59 -2.04
CA ALA A 458 -2.49 -19.20 -2.35
C ALA A 458 -3.74 -18.34 -2.54
N LEU A 459 -4.74 -18.83 -3.26
CA LEU A 459 -6.02 -18.14 -3.49
C LEU A 459 -6.79 -17.90 -2.21
N SER A 460 -6.80 -18.85 -1.28
CA SER A 460 -7.51 -18.72 0.00
C SER A 460 -6.97 -17.59 0.87
N GLN A 461 -5.72 -17.14 0.67
CA GLN A 461 -5.11 -16.01 1.38
C GLN A 461 -5.37 -14.65 0.70
N LEU A 462 -5.93 -14.67 -0.51
CA LEU A 462 -6.19 -13.44 -1.29
C LEU A 462 -7.67 -13.09 -1.37
N GLY A 463 -8.56 -14.03 -1.10
CA GLY A 463 -9.98 -13.83 -1.21
C GLY A 463 -10.81 -14.95 -0.59
N ASN A 464 -12.12 -14.83 -0.71
CA ASN A 464 -13.05 -15.83 -0.22
C ASN A 464 -12.99 -17.10 -1.05
N VAL A 465 -13.20 -18.23 -0.39
CA VAL A 465 -13.22 -19.57 -1.00
C VAL A 465 -14.67 -19.98 -1.27
N GLY A 466 -14.97 -20.26 -2.53
CA GLY A 466 -16.30 -20.70 -2.94
C GLY A 466 -16.27 -21.99 -3.78
N PRO A 467 -17.41 -22.67 -3.91
CA PRO A 467 -17.50 -23.92 -4.70
C PRO A 467 -17.18 -23.74 -6.19
N GLU A 468 -17.33 -22.53 -6.73
CA GLU A 468 -17.07 -22.19 -8.14
C GLU A 468 -15.69 -21.56 -8.37
N LEU A 469 -14.85 -21.48 -7.33
CA LEU A 469 -13.53 -20.83 -7.39
C LEU A 469 -12.70 -21.38 -8.58
N GLY A 470 -12.71 -22.69 -8.77
CA GLY A 470 -11.94 -23.36 -9.82
C GLY A 470 -12.32 -22.96 -11.23
N GLN A 471 -13.62 -22.79 -11.50
CA GLN A 471 -14.14 -22.43 -12.82
C GLN A 471 -13.64 -21.06 -13.27
N GLY A 472 -13.46 -20.12 -12.34
CA GLY A 472 -12.93 -18.79 -12.64
C GLY A 472 -11.49 -18.77 -13.14
N TYR A 473 -10.70 -19.80 -12.78
CA TYR A 473 -9.27 -19.86 -13.08
C TYR A 473 -8.87 -20.88 -14.13
N ILE A 474 -9.74 -21.87 -14.47
CA ILE A 474 -9.36 -22.93 -15.43
C ILE A 474 -9.11 -22.36 -16.82
N VAL A 475 -9.96 -21.44 -17.30
CA VAL A 475 -9.83 -20.81 -18.60
C VAL A 475 -8.54 -19.99 -18.67
N ASP A 476 -8.28 -19.18 -17.65
CA ASP A 476 -7.06 -18.34 -17.56
C ASP A 476 -5.81 -19.24 -17.54
N SER A 477 -5.84 -20.35 -16.77
CA SER A 477 -4.73 -21.32 -16.70
C SER A 477 -4.47 -22.01 -18.05
N PHE A 478 -5.55 -22.33 -18.77
CA PHE A 478 -5.43 -22.91 -20.10
C PHE A 478 -4.82 -21.91 -21.10
N MET A 479 -5.28 -20.66 -21.05
CA MET A 479 -4.71 -19.58 -21.87
C MET A 479 -3.20 -19.40 -21.60
N VAL A 480 -2.78 -19.44 -20.34
CA VAL A 480 -1.36 -19.37 -19.94
C VAL A 480 -0.55 -20.50 -20.57
N VAL A 481 -1.02 -21.75 -20.48
CA VAL A 481 -0.30 -22.92 -20.98
C VAL A 481 -0.19 -22.89 -22.51
N VAL A 482 -1.27 -22.52 -23.19
CA VAL A 482 -1.28 -22.46 -24.66
C VAL A 482 -0.41 -21.29 -25.16
N LEU A 483 -0.52 -20.12 -24.54
CA LEU A 483 0.32 -18.95 -24.87
C LEU A 483 1.81 -19.24 -24.63
N GLY A 484 2.14 -19.84 -23.49
CA GLY A 484 3.51 -20.16 -23.11
C GLY A 484 4.14 -21.26 -23.97
N GLY A 485 3.31 -22.14 -24.53
CA GLY A 485 3.72 -23.34 -25.24
C GLY A 485 3.63 -24.58 -24.36
N VAL A 486 2.82 -25.54 -24.82
CA VAL A 486 2.45 -26.76 -24.08
C VAL A 486 3.69 -27.53 -23.60
N GLY A 487 3.77 -27.86 -22.32
CA GLY A 487 4.84 -28.65 -21.72
C GLY A 487 6.16 -27.91 -21.46
N LYS A 488 6.20 -26.58 -21.59
CA LYS A 488 7.37 -25.74 -21.31
C LYS A 488 7.17 -24.92 -20.04
N ILE A 489 7.86 -25.28 -18.95
CA ILE A 489 7.80 -24.55 -17.65
C ILE A 489 8.16 -23.07 -17.85
N VAL A 490 9.23 -22.79 -18.61
CA VAL A 490 9.65 -21.41 -18.89
C VAL A 490 8.56 -20.63 -19.62
N GLY A 491 7.91 -21.25 -20.61
CA GLY A 491 6.77 -20.65 -21.32
C GLY A 491 5.60 -20.35 -20.40
N THR A 492 5.28 -21.29 -19.51
CA THR A 492 4.21 -21.11 -18.51
C THR A 492 4.50 -19.91 -17.58
N ILE A 493 5.76 -19.73 -17.15
CA ILE A 493 6.16 -18.58 -16.30
C ILE A 493 5.89 -17.26 -17.02
N PHE A 494 6.42 -17.11 -18.25
CA PHE A 494 6.23 -15.88 -19.02
C PHE A 494 4.77 -15.65 -19.41
N GLY A 495 4.04 -16.72 -19.76
CA GLY A 495 2.61 -16.65 -20.07
C GLY A 495 1.79 -16.18 -18.87
N ALA A 496 2.03 -16.76 -17.69
CA ALA A 496 1.30 -16.43 -16.46
C ALA A 496 1.55 -15.00 -16.00
N LEU A 497 2.82 -14.59 -15.92
CA LEU A 497 3.18 -13.24 -15.51
C LEU A 497 2.70 -12.21 -16.54
N GLY A 498 2.89 -12.49 -17.83
CA GLY A 498 2.41 -11.62 -18.90
C GLY A 498 0.90 -11.41 -18.85
N LEU A 499 0.13 -12.51 -18.74
CA LEU A 499 -1.33 -12.43 -18.63
C LEU A 499 -1.79 -11.72 -17.36
N GLY A 500 -1.16 -12.00 -16.22
CA GLY A 500 -1.47 -11.35 -14.96
C GLY A 500 -1.27 -9.84 -15.03
N ILE A 501 -0.14 -9.39 -15.59
CA ILE A 501 0.20 -7.97 -15.76
C ILE A 501 -0.75 -7.30 -16.75
N ILE A 502 -0.96 -7.89 -17.93
CA ILE A 502 -1.84 -7.32 -18.96
C ILE A 502 -3.27 -7.20 -18.43
N ASN A 503 -3.75 -8.21 -17.69
CA ASN A 503 -5.09 -8.19 -17.09
C ASN A 503 -5.24 -6.98 -16.14
N LYS A 504 -4.27 -6.79 -15.23
CA LYS A 504 -4.31 -5.68 -14.26
C LYS A 504 -4.08 -4.31 -14.87
N LEU A 505 -3.37 -4.20 -15.99
CA LEU A 505 -3.23 -2.95 -16.73
C LEU A 505 -4.47 -2.60 -17.56
N LEU A 506 -5.20 -3.60 -18.06
CA LEU A 506 -6.45 -3.39 -18.82
C LEU A 506 -7.66 -3.14 -17.92
N GLU A 507 -7.65 -3.65 -16.69
CA GLU A 507 -8.78 -3.54 -15.76
C GLU A 507 -9.27 -2.10 -15.51
N PRO A 508 -8.40 -1.09 -15.28
CA PRO A 508 -8.82 0.30 -15.13
C PRO A 508 -9.39 0.93 -16.41
N LEU A 509 -9.00 0.43 -17.57
CA LEU A 509 -9.39 0.99 -18.88
C LEU A 509 -10.70 0.39 -19.41
N ALA A 510 -10.83 -0.93 -19.31
CA ALA A 510 -11.93 -1.70 -19.90
C ALA A 510 -12.84 -2.37 -18.86
N GLY A 511 -12.47 -2.34 -17.58
CA GLY A 511 -13.13 -3.12 -16.54
C GLY A 511 -12.70 -4.60 -16.56
N ALA A 512 -12.98 -5.33 -15.47
CA ALA A 512 -12.51 -6.70 -15.28
C ALA A 512 -13.05 -7.71 -16.31
N VAL A 513 -14.31 -7.57 -16.73
CA VAL A 513 -14.96 -8.51 -17.66
C VAL A 513 -14.50 -8.27 -19.09
N LEU A 514 -14.60 -7.02 -19.59
CA LEU A 514 -14.17 -6.68 -20.94
C LEU A 514 -12.65 -6.89 -21.12
N GLY A 515 -11.86 -6.61 -20.08
CA GLY A 515 -10.42 -6.90 -20.09
C GLY A 515 -10.13 -8.37 -20.38
N LYS A 516 -10.81 -9.30 -19.72
CA LYS A 516 -10.67 -10.74 -19.99
C LYS A 516 -11.09 -11.13 -21.42
N ILE A 517 -12.18 -10.57 -21.93
CA ILE A 517 -12.64 -10.82 -23.31
C ILE A 517 -11.61 -10.35 -24.32
N ILE A 518 -11.05 -9.16 -24.14
CA ILE A 518 -10.00 -8.59 -25.01
C ILE A 518 -8.76 -9.50 -24.99
N ILE A 519 -8.32 -9.93 -23.81
CA ILE A 519 -7.18 -10.83 -23.65
C ILE A 519 -7.43 -12.15 -24.38
N LEU A 520 -8.62 -12.75 -24.19
CA LEU A 520 -9.00 -13.99 -24.88
C LEU A 520 -8.93 -13.82 -26.40
N GLY A 521 -9.50 -12.72 -26.93
CA GLY A 521 -9.43 -12.40 -28.37
C GLY A 521 -8.00 -12.26 -28.88
N LEU A 522 -7.15 -11.54 -28.15
CA LEU A 522 -5.74 -11.38 -28.50
C LEU A 522 -4.98 -12.72 -28.51
N ILE A 523 -5.27 -13.61 -27.55
CA ILE A 523 -4.65 -14.94 -27.50
C ILE A 523 -5.11 -15.80 -28.67
N ILE A 524 -6.39 -15.77 -29.02
CA ILE A 524 -6.91 -16.50 -30.20
C ILE A 524 -6.20 -16.03 -31.47
N LEU A 525 -6.08 -14.71 -31.68
CA LEU A 525 -5.35 -14.14 -32.82
C LEU A 525 -3.85 -14.51 -32.82
N PHE A 526 -3.24 -14.54 -31.61
CA PHE A 526 -1.84 -14.96 -31.46
C PHE A 526 -1.64 -16.44 -31.85
N ILE A 527 -2.53 -17.34 -31.37
CA ILE A 527 -2.45 -18.77 -31.64
C ILE A 527 -2.67 -19.06 -33.13
N GLN A 528 -3.56 -18.32 -33.82
CA GLN A 528 -3.72 -18.45 -35.27
C GLN A 528 -2.42 -18.17 -36.03
N LYS A 529 -1.61 -17.23 -35.56
CA LYS A 529 -0.31 -16.90 -36.18
C LYS A 529 0.83 -17.81 -35.68
N ARG A 530 0.78 -18.24 -34.40
CA ARG A 530 1.82 -19.06 -33.76
C ARG A 530 1.18 -20.20 -32.94
N PRO A 531 0.73 -21.29 -33.58
CA PRO A 531 0.02 -22.37 -32.88
C PRO A 531 0.89 -23.11 -31.84
N GLN A 532 2.21 -23.00 -31.93
CA GLN A 532 3.15 -23.63 -30.99
C GLN A 532 3.41 -22.77 -29.71
N GLY A 533 2.77 -21.60 -29.57
CA GLY A 533 3.01 -20.69 -28.46
C GLY A 533 4.30 -19.87 -28.61
N ILE A 534 4.67 -19.13 -27.53
CA ILE A 534 5.87 -18.28 -27.49
C ILE A 534 7.15 -19.13 -27.56
N PHE A 535 7.18 -20.26 -26.84
CA PHE A 535 8.34 -21.14 -26.74
C PHE A 535 8.08 -22.45 -27.48
N ALA A 536 8.19 -22.43 -28.79
CA ALA A 536 8.04 -23.62 -29.65
C ALA A 536 9.01 -24.75 -29.27
N LEU A 537 8.56 -26.01 -29.39
CA LEU A 537 9.42 -27.19 -29.31
C LEU A 537 10.35 -27.22 -30.55
N LYS A 538 11.65 -26.97 -30.37
CA LYS A 538 12.65 -27.20 -31.42
C LYS A 538 13.04 -28.68 -31.40
N GLY A 539 12.76 -29.44 -32.49
CA GLY A 539 13.18 -30.82 -32.64
C GLY A 539 12.32 -31.60 -33.62
N ARG A 540 12.73 -32.82 -34.00
CA ARG A 540 12.04 -33.73 -34.94
C ARG A 540 10.58 -34.08 -34.57
N ALA A 541 10.17 -33.81 -33.33
CA ALA A 541 8.79 -33.97 -32.86
C ALA A 541 7.81 -32.88 -33.37
N ALA A 542 8.30 -31.85 -34.06
CA ALA A 542 7.46 -30.76 -34.59
C ALA A 542 6.78 -31.11 -35.93
N GLY A 543 7.09 -32.27 -36.53
CA GLY A 543 6.61 -32.67 -37.85
C GLY A 543 5.62 -33.84 -37.85
N ALA A 544 5.14 -34.27 -36.67
CA ALA A 544 4.18 -35.38 -36.56
C ALA A 544 2.92 -34.91 -35.80
N GLY A 545 2.25 -33.89 -36.35
CA GLY A 545 0.98 -33.38 -35.85
C GLY A 545 0.08 -33.00 -36.99
#